data_2218f3305e0853ff11623b8c51111303
#
_entry.id   2218f3305e0853ff11623b8c51111303
#
_cell.length_a   1.000
_cell.length_b   1.000
_cell.length_c   1.000
_cell.angle_alpha   90.00
_cell.angle_beta   90.00
_cell.angle_gamma   90.00
#
_symmetry.space_group_name_H-M   'P 1'
#
loop_
_entity.id
_entity.type
_entity.pdbx_description
1 polymer ?
#
loop_
_entity_poly.entity_id
_entity_poly.type
_entity_poly.pdbx_seq_one_letter_code
_entity_poly.pdbx_strand_id
1 'polypeptide(L)'
;MKHLLDTGVWLRAVNQPQTIPARTLRLLETPREMFGLAAISLWEVGKKVQSGKLPLPKDLPGWFDDALAPNIELLALTGAVVTDAMRLPEFPNRDPADELIVATARVHKLTLLTTDTRLKHYRHARIHYFTPILGVKKPGR
;
A
#
# COMPACT_ATOMS: atom_id res chain seq x y z
N MET A 1 -7.06 9.49 -10.71
CA MET A 1 -6.27 8.72 -9.71
C MET A 1 -4.90 9.39 -9.57
N LYS A 2 -4.51 9.71 -8.35
CA LYS A 2 -3.27 10.43 -8.06
C LYS A 2 -2.30 9.63 -7.18
N HIS A 3 -2.82 8.65 -6.44
CA HIS A 3 -2.04 7.94 -5.43
C HIS A 3 -2.11 6.43 -5.60
N LEU A 4 -0.97 5.78 -5.31
CA LEU A 4 -0.88 4.34 -5.13
C LEU A 4 -0.71 4.06 -3.65
N LEU A 5 -1.44 3.09 -3.11
CA LEU A 5 -1.29 2.68 -1.72
C LEU A 5 -0.21 1.60 -1.61
N ASP A 6 0.79 1.83 -0.76
CA ASP A 6 1.67 0.75 -0.34
C ASP A 6 0.85 -0.30 0.43
N THR A 7 1.28 -1.54 0.42
CA THR A 7 0.56 -2.64 1.07
C THR A 7 0.26 -2.33 2.54
N GLY A 8 1.24 -1.81 3.26
CA GLY A 8 1.06 -1.45 4.68
C GLY A 8 0.01 -0.36 4.89
N VAL A 9 -0.06 0.61 3.99
CA VAL A 9 -1.08 1.68 4.05
C VAL A 9 -2.47 1.11 3.80
N TRP A 10 -2.60 0.26 2.79
CA TRP A 10 -3.86 -0.43 2.49
C TRP A 10 -4.35 -1.24 3.68
N LEU A 11 -3.46 -2.04 4.28
CA LEU A 11 -3.78 -2.83 5.47
C LEU A 11 -4.23 -1.96 6.64
N ARG A 12 -3.58 -0.83 6.88
CA ARG A 12 -4.00 0.11 7.94
C ARG A 12 -5.36 0.71 7.65
N ALA A 13 -5.60 1.12 6.41
CA ALA A 13 -6.88 1.73 6.02
C ALA A 13 -8.05 0.76 6.25
N VAL A 14 -7.85 -0.52 5.97
CA VAL A 14 -8.90 -1.53 6.12
C VAL A 14 -9.03 -2.00 7.57
N ASN A 15 -7.92 -2.36 8.21
CA ASN A 15 -7.93 -3.07 9.49
C ASN A 15 -7.70 -2.17 10.70
N GLN A 16 -7.02 -1.05 10.55
CA GLN A 16 -6.59 -0.19 11.65
C GLN A 16 -6.59 1.29 11.25
N PRO A 17 -7.73 1.83 10.79
CA PRO A 17 -7.78 3.23 10.33
C PRO A 17 -7.40 4.24 11.41
N GLN A 18 -7.55 3.89 12.69
CA GLN A 18 -7.15 4.73 13.80
C GLN A 18 -5.64 4.99 13.87
N THR A 19 -4.82 4.19 13.16
CA THR A 19 -3.37 4.41 13.09
C THR A 19 -2.97 5.41 12.01
N ILE A 20 -3.93 5.90 11.23
CA ILE A 20 -3.67 6.85 10.15
C ILE A 20 -3.95 8.26 10.67
N PRO A 21 -2.99 9.20 10.55
CA PRO A 21 -3.21 10.58 10.95
C PRO A 21 -4.42 11.20 10.25
N ALA A 22 -5.14 12.07 10.96
CA ALA A 22 -6.41 12.63 10.48
C ALA A 22 -6.32 13.26 9.09
N ARG A 23 -5.22 13.95 8.78
CA ARG A 23 -5.02 14.57 7.47
C ARG A 23 -4.95 13.52 6.36
N THR A 24 -4.22 12.45 6.56
CA THR A 24 -4.10 11.37 5.58
C THR A 24 -5.40 10.58 5.47
N LEU A 25 -6.06 10.35 6.58
CA LEU A 25 -7.35 9.66 6.58
C LEU A 25 -8.40 10.44 5.78
N ARG A 26 -8.43 11.77 5.91
CA ARG A 26 -9.30 12.61 5.10
C ARG A 26 -9.00 12.49 3.61
N LEU A 27 -7.74 12.39 3.23
CA LEU A 27 -7.36 12.15 1.84
C LEU A 27 -7.94 10.82 1.35
N LEU A 28 -7.77 9.74 2.11
CA LEU A 28 -8.27 8.41 1.74
C LEU A 28 -9.79 8.34 1.67
N GLU A 29 -10.50 9.20 2.40
CA GLU A 29 -11.95 9.27 2.43
C GLU A 29 -12.53 10.31 1.48
N THR A 30 -11.71 10.93 0.64
CA THR A 30 -12.17 11.95 -0.32
C THR A 30 -13.19 11.32 -1.28
N PRO A 31 -14.43 11.87 -1.36
CA PRO A 31 -15.44 11.31 -2.24
C PRO A 31 -14.98 11.28 -3.70
N ARG A 32 -15.31 10.18 -4.40
CA ARG A 32 -15.01 9.97 -5.83
C ARG A 32 -13.52 9.92 -6.19
N GLU A 33 -12.63 9.92 -5.18
CA GLU A 33 -11.21 9.75 -5.44
C GLU A 33 -10.88 8.26 -5.54
N MET A 34 -10.18 7.87 -6.60
CA MET A 34 -9.72 6.51 -6.79
C MET A 34 -8.28 6.39 -6.31
N PHE A 35 -7.95 5.25 -5.71
CA PHE A 35 -6.60 4.93 -5.25
C PHE A 35 -6.14 3.65 -5.94
N GLY A 36 -4.92 3.67 -6.47
CA GLY A 36 -4.33 2.48 -7.07
C GLY A 36 -3.80 1.53 -6.00
N LEU A 37 -3.84 0.25 -6.31
CA LEU A 37 -3.20 -0.80 -5.52
C LEU A 37 -2.49 -1.74 -6.50
N ALA A 38 -1.18 -1.94 -6.30
CA ALA A 38 -0.44 -2.86 -7.15
C ALA A 38 -0.89 -4.31 -6.91
N ALA A 39 -1.04 -5.08 -7.98
CA ALA A 39 -1.50 -6.47 -7.87
C ALA A 39 -0.63 -7.30 -6.93
N ILE A 40 0.67 -7.02 -6.84
CA ILE A 40 1.58 -7.73 -5.93
C ILE A 40 1.18 -7.59 -4.47
N SER A 41 0.46 -6.53 -4.11
CA SER A 41 -0.01 -6.35 -2.73
C SER A 41 -0.96 -7.46 -2.29
N LEU A 42 -1.74 -8.03 -3.21
CA LEU A 42 -2.61 -9.18 -2.89
C LEU A 42 -1.77 -10.38 -2.45
N TRP A 43 -0.69 -10.64 -3.18
CA TRP A 43 0.22 -11.73 -2.86
C TRP A 43 0.93 -11.51 -1.51
N GLU A 44 1.36 -10.28 -1.25
CA GLU A 44 2.00 -9.95 0.03
C GLU A 44 1.08 -10.22 1.22
N VAL A 45 -0.19 -9.82 1.11
CA VAL A 45 -1.18 -10.10 2.15
C VAL A 45 -1.37 -11.61 2.31
N GLY A 46 -1.52 -12.32 1.19
CA GLY A 46 -1.65 -13.79 1.22
C GLY A 46 -0.48 -14.47 1.94
N LYS A 47 0.75 -14.02 1.67
CA LYS A 47 1.94 -14.58 2.34
C LYS A 47 1.96 -14.27 3.84
N LYS A 48 1.54 -13.09 4.25
CA LYS A 48 1.47 -12.72 5.66
C LYS A 48 0.42 -13.55 6.40
N VAL A 49 -0.72 -13.79 5.77
CA VAL A 49 -1.76 -14.65 6.35
C VAL A 49 -1.25 -16.11 6.46
N GLN A 50 -0.65 -16.63 5.39
CA GLN A 50 -0.12 -17.98 5.35
C GLN A 50 0.94 -18.22 6.45
N SER A 51 1.80 -17.24 6.71
CA SER A 51 2.86 -17.33 7.71
C SER A 51 2.41 -17.01 9.13
N GLY A 52 1.12 -16.72 9.34
CA GLY A 52 0.58 -16.40 10.66
C GLY A 52 0.90 -15.00 11.16
N LYS A 53 1.49 -14.15 10.34
CA LYS A 53 1.89 -12.78 10.74
C LYS A 53 0.74 -11.77 10.67
N LEU A 54 -0.34 -12.11 9.97
CA LEU A 54 -1.49 -11.22 9.79
C LEU A 54 -2.78 -12.00 10.04
N PRO A 55 -3.38 -11.84 11.23
CA PRO A 55 -4.71 -12.39 11.47
C PRO A 55 -5.75 -11.52 10.75
N LEU A 56 -6.72 -12.16 10.12
CA LEU A 56 -7.83 -11.47 9.47
C LEU A 56 -9.14 -11.87 10.13
N PRO A 57 -10.15 -10.95 10.13
CA PRO A 57 -11.46 -11.24 10.71
C PRO A 57 -12.30 -12.20 9.86
N LYS A 58 -11.90 -12.43 8.60
CA LYS A 58 -12.56 -13.31 7.65
C LYS A 58 -11.55 -14.19 6.95
N ASP A 59 -12.03 -15.17 6.18
CA ASP A 59 -11.17 -15.89 5.25
C ASP A 59 -10.60 -14.95 4.18
N LEU A 60 -9.57 -15.38 3.49
CA LEU A 60 -8.86 -14.51 2.56
C LEU A 60 -9.74 -14.00 1.41
N PRO A 61 -10.56 -14.85 0.74
CA PRO A 61 -11.45 -14.33 -0.31
C PRO A 61 -12.44 -13.29 0.18
N GLY A 62 -13.07 -13.52 1.33
CA GLY A 62 -14.02 -12.58 1.92
C GLY A 62 -13.35 -11.27 2.32
N TRP A 63 -12.13 -11.34 2.85
CA TRP A 63 -11.39 -10.14 3.20
C TRP A 63 -11.03 -9.32 1.95
N PHE A 64 -10.59 -9.98 0.87
CA PHE A 64 -10.31 -9.26 -0.40
C PHE A 64 -11.55 -8.57 -0.95
N ASP A 65 -12.71 -9.24 -0.91
CA ASP A 65 -13.95 -8.62 -1.38
C ASP A 65 -14.26 -7.33 -0.65
N ASP A 66 -14.07 -7.30 0.66
CA ASP A 66 -14.28 -6.10 1.47
C ASP A 66 -13.18 -5.06 1.26
N ALA A 67 -11.92 -5.51 1.19
CA ALA A 67 -10.76 -4.63 1.18
C ALA A 67 -10.52 -3.96 -0.18
N LEU A 68 -11.01 -4.56 -1.26
CA LEU A 68 -11.00 -3.98 -2.59
C LEU A 68 -12.27 -3.14 -2.80
N ALA A 69 -12.46 -2.18 -1.89
CA ALA A 69 -13.63 -1.29 -1.89
C ALA A 69 -13.77 -0.55 -3.23
N PRO A 70 -14.95 0.05 -3.50
CA PRO A 70 -15.19 0.70 -4.80
C PRO A 70 -14.19 1.77 -5.21
N ASN A 71 -13.48 2.38 -4.24
CA ASN A 71 -12.49 3.41 -4.53
C ASN A 71 -11.07 2.87 -4.76
N ILE A 72 -10.89 1.55 -4.81
CA ILE A 72 -9.60 0.92 -5.08
C ILE A 72 -9.58 0.38 -6.50
N GLU A 73 -8.56 0.77 -7.27
CA GLU A 73 -8.30 0.21 -8.59
C GLU A 73 -7.05 -0.67 -8.54
N LEU A 74 -7.22 -1.93 -8.88
CA LEU A 74 -6.12 -2.88 -8.91
C LEU A 74 -5.29 -2.67 -10.19
N LEU A 75 -4.00 -2.44 -10.04
CA LEU A 75 -3.08 -2.20 -11.16
C LEU A 75 -2.25 -3.46 -11.45
N ALA A 76 -2.34 -3.93 -12.68
CA ALA A 76 -1.73 -5.19 -13.09
C ALA A 76 -0.19 -5.16 -13.04
N LEU A 77 0.39 -6.32 -12.82
CA LEU A 77 1.83 -6.54 -12.99
C LEU A 77 2.12 -6.70 -14.49
N THR A 78 2.57 -5.62 -15.12
CA THR A 78 2.83 -5.58 -16.56
C THR A 78 4.31 -5.72 -16.87
N GLY A 79 4.64 -5.98 -18.14
CA GLY A 79 6.02 -5.95 -18.59
C GLY A 79 6.71 -4.61 -18.35
N ALA A 80 5.97 -3.50 -18.53
CA ALA A 80 6.49 -2.16 -18.25
C ALA A 80 6.87 -1.99 -16.79
N VAL A 81 6.01 -2.47 -15.86
CA VAL A 81 6.30 -2.41 -14.43
C VAL A 81 7.52 -3.24 -14.07
N VAL A 82 7.60 -4.46 -14.57
CA VAL A 82 8.76 -5.34 -14.31
C VAL A 82 10.05 -4.71 -14.85
N THR A 83 10.00 -4.18 -16.07
CA THR A 83 11.17 -3.53 -16.68
C THR A 83 11.63 -2.34 -15.85
N ASP A 84 10.72 -1.50 -15.40
CA ASP A 84 11.07 -0.34 -14.55
C ASP A 84 11.61 -0.79 -13.19
N ALA A 85 11.05 -1.85 -12.61
CA ALA A 85 11.54 -2.42 -11.35
C ALA A 85 13.00 -2.85 -11.44
N MET A 86 13.42 -3.40 -12.60
CA MET A 86 14.81 -3.81 -12.81
C MET A 86 15.76 -2.63 -12.99
N ARG A 87 15.24 -1.42 -13.19
CA ARG A 87 16.01 -0.21 -13.46
C ARG A 87 15.91 0.84 -12.35
N LEU A 88 15.35 0.51 -11.20
CA LEU A 88 15.18 1.48 -10.10
C LEU A 88 16.54 1.99 -9.64
N PRO A 89 16.84 3.31 -9.79
CA PRO A 89 18.12 3.84 -9.38
C PRO A 89 18.24 3.85 -7.85
N GLU A 90 19.38 3.38 -7.33
CA GLU A 90 19.72 3.49 -5.92
C GLU A 90 18.58 3.02 -4.98
N PHE A 91 17.92 1.92 -5.31
CA PHE A 91 16.79 1.46 -4.52
C PHE A 91 17.25 1.04 -3.12
N PRO A 92 16.58 1.52 -2.05
CA PRO A 92 17.11 1.43 -0.68
C PRO A 92 16.98 0.05 -0.02
N ASN A 93 16.31 -0.91 -0.65
CA ASN A 93 16.17 -2.25 -0.10
C ASN A 93 16.17 -3.30 -1.22
N ARG A 94 16.08 -4.58 -0.84
CA ARG A 94 16.11 -5.69 -1.80
C ARG A 94 14.81 -6.50 -1.78
N ASP A 95 13.74 -5.93 -1.25
CA ASP A 95 12.45 -6.60 -1.23
C ASP A 95 11.83 -6.52 -2.64
N PRO A 96 11.63 -7.67 -3.33
CA PRO A 96 11.06 -7.66 -4.68
C PRO A 96 9.66 -7.04 -4.75
N ALA A 97 8.85 -7.24 -3.74
CA ALA A 97 7.51 -6.64 -3.71
C ALA A 97 7.58 -5.12 -3.65
N ASP A 98 8.49 -4.57 -2.83
CA ASP A 98 8.68 -3.12 -2.75
C ASP A 98 9.16 -2.53 -4.08
N GLU A 99 10.08 -3.22 -4.77
CA GLU A 99 10.53 -2.81 -6.11
C GLU A 99 9.35 -2.72 -7.08
N LEU A 100 8.49 -3.74 -7.08
CA LEU A 100 7.34 -3.78 -7.98
C LEU A 100 6.29 -2.71 -7.64
N ILE A 101 6.08 -2.43 -6.36
CA ILE A 101 5.15 -1.38 -5.94
C ILE A 101 5.66 -0.01 -6.37
N VAL A 102 6.93 0.29 -6.12
CA VAL A 102 7.53 1.57 -6.52
C VAL A 102 7.52 1.72 -8.03
N ALA A 103 7.86 0.67 -8.77
CA ALA A 103 7.80 0.69 -10.23
C ALA A 103 6.38 0.92 -10.74
N THR A 104 5.38 0.32 -10.10
CA THR A 104 3.96 0.55 -10.46
C THR A 104 3.61 2.04 -10.32
N ALA A 105 4.01 2.65 -9.22
CA ALA A 105 3.78 4.09 -9.02
C ALA A 105 4.45 4.93 -10.12
N ARG A 106 5.70 4.60 -10.46
CA ARG A 106 6.45 5.34 -11.47
C ARG A 106 5.84 5.22 -12.86
N VAL A 107 5.51 3.99 -13.27
CA VAL A 107 4.92 3.73 -14.60
C VAL A 107 3.58 4.44 -14.76
N HIS A 108 2.76 4.45 -13.73
CA HIS A 108 1.45 5.10 -13.76
C HIS A 108 1.49 6.57 -13.34
N LYS A 109 2.68 7.11 -13.02
CA LYS A 109 2.88 8.50 -12.59
C LYS A 109 2.04 8.87 -11.37
N LEU A 110 1.99 7.95 -10.41
CA LEU A 110 1.26 8.11 -9.15
C LEU A 110 2.21 8.45 -8.01
N THR A 111 1.69 9.13 -7.01
CA THR A 111 2.40 9.33 -5.74
C THR A 111 2.16 8.12 -4.85
N LEU A 112 3.23 7.51 -4.37
CA LEU A 112 3.14 6.36 -3.47
C LEU A 112 2.90 6.84 -2.04
N LEU A 113 1.78 6.44 -1.46
CA LEU A 113 1.47 6.64 -0.06
C LEU A 113 2.10 5.49 0.74
N THR A 114 3.02 5.79 1.64
CA THR A 114 3.78 4.77 2.37
C THR A 114 4.10 5.20 3.79
N THR A 115 4.25 4.21 4.66
CA THR A 115 4.79 4.38 6.02
C THR A 115 6.21 3.79 6.15
N ASP A 116 6.78 3.31 5.06
CA ASP A 116 8.11 2.69 5.08
C ASP A 116 9.19 3.78 5.16
N THR A 117 9.90 3.81 6.28
CA THR A 117 10.96 4.80 6.50
C THR A 117 12.09 4.71 5.49
N ARG A 118 12.32 3.52 4.91
CA ARG A 118 13.36 3.32 3.89
C ARG A 118 13.03 4.05 2.59
N LEU A 119 11.74 4.31 2.32
CA LEU A 119 11.30 5.02 1.12
C LEU A 119 11.10 6.51 1.34
N LYS A 120 11.15 6.98 2.59
CA LYS A 120 10.81 8.35 2.97
C LYS A 120 11.53 9.41 2.13
N HIS A 121 12.80 9.19 1.82
CA HIS A 121 13.62 10.14 1.06
C HIS A 121 14.01 9.62 -0.33
N TYR A 122 13.35 8.57 -0.81
CA TYR A 122 13.65 8.04 -2.14
C TYR A 122 13.23 9.07 -3.20
N ARG A 123 14.23 9.58 -3.94
CA ARG A 123 14.00 10.71 -4.86
C ARG A 123 13.63 10.33 -6.28
N HIS A 124 13.68 9.03 -6.62
CA HIS A 124 13.39 8.56 -7.98
C HIS A 124 11.94 8.12 -8.17
N ALA A 125 11.08 8.39 -7.19
CA ALA A 125 9.63 8.22 -7.25
C ALA A 125 8.96 9.35 -6.46
N ARG A 126 7.68 9.57 -6.72
CA ARG A 126 6.89 10.53 -5.93
C ARG A 126 6.44 9.82 -4.66
N ILE A 127 6.95 10.24 -3.52
CA ILE A 127 6.68 9.61 -2.23
C ILE A 127 5.89 10.57 -1.36
N HIS A 128 4.77 10.07 -0.80
CA HIS A 128 4.04 10.72 0.27
C HIS A 128 4.16 9.81 1.51
N TYR A 129 5.17 10.10 2.31
CA TYR A 129 5.40 9.38 3.57
C TYR A 129 4.54 9.98 4.67
N PHE A 130 3.99 9.13 5.53
CA PHE A 130 3.42 9.58 6.80
C PHE A 130 3.83 8.64 7.93
N THR A 131 3.90 9.19 9.13
CA THR A 131 4.21 8.42 10.33
C THR A 131 2.90 7.89 10.92
N PRO A 132 2.74 6.57 11.05
CA PRO A 132 1.53 6.03 11.66
C PRO A 132 1.44 6.39 13.13
N ILE A 133 0.21 6.49 13.65
CA ILE A 133 -0.03 6.70 15.07
C ILE A 133 0.16 5.36 15.77
N LEU A 134 1.24 5.24 16.56
CA LEU A 134 1.55 4.02 17.29
C LEU A 134 1.04 4.12 18.73
N GLY A 135 0.85 2.96 19.36
CA GLY A 135 0.42 2.89 20.74
C GLY A 135 -1.06 3.16 20.97
N VAL A 136 -1.85 3.20 19.89
CA VAL A 136 -3.31 3.34 20.00
C VAL A 136 -3.87 2.04 20.55
N LYS A 137 -4.50 2.12 21.72
CA LYS A 137 -5.14 0.94 22.33
C LYS A 137 -6.44 0.63 21.61
N LYS A 138 -6.69 -0.66 21.39
CA LYS A 138 -7.97 -1.09 20.85
C LYS A 138 -9.09 -0.77 21.86
N PRO A 139 -10.28 -0.39 21.38
CA PRO A 139 -11.44 -0.23 22.26
C PRO A 139 -11.70 -1.50 23.07
N GLY A 140 -12.06 -1.35 24.34
CA GLY A 140 -12.38 -2.48 25.21
C GLY A 140 -11.21 -3.14 25.91
N ARG A 141 -10.03 -2.62 25.80
CA ARG A 141 -8.86 -3.05 26.57
C ARG A 141 -8.69 -2.25 27.83
#